data_ea17a0ca210e1e1b49f54bb2f78deff3
#
_entry.id   ea17a0ca210e1e1b49f54bb2f78deff3
#
_cell.length_a   1.000
_cell.length_b   1.000
_cell.length_c   1.000
_cell.angle_alpha   90.00
_cell.angle_beta   90.00
_cell.angle_gamma   90.00
#
_symmetry.space_group_name_H-M   'P 1'
#
loop_
_entity.id
_entity.type
_entity.pdbx_description
1 polymer ?
#
loop_
_entity_poly.entity_id
_entity_poly.type
_entity_poly.pdbx_seq_one_letter_code
_entity_poly.pdbx_strand_id
1 'polypeptide(L)'
;MLPNHLPSDYRKWPVLGLRIFLGGVFVWAGWVKIEDPQGFAAIIGNYQLLPGPLVNPLAVLLPWIEVLCGVLLIVGAWVDGSLLIVNALMVVFMAALVSTWIRGIDVDCGCFSVATTENGADYLTDILRDAVLL
;
A
#
# COMPACT_ATOMS: atom_id res chain seq x y z
N MET A 1 -18.63 -18.88 -14.13
CA MET A 1 -18.95 -19.78 -13.03
C MET A 1 -17.93 -20.89 -12.95
N LEU A 2 -17.11 -20.93 -11.93
CA LEU A 2 -16.16 -22.02 -11.71
C LEU A 2 -16.92 -23.23 -11.13
N PRO A 3 -16.64 -24.45 -11.61
CA PRO A 3 -17.36 -25.63 -11.12
C PRO A 3 -17.06 -25.88 -9.64
N ASN A 4 -18.12 -26.03 -8.85
CA ASN A 4 -18.12 -26.21 -7.40
C ASN A 4 -17.61 -27.59 -6.93
N HIS A 5 -16.88 -28.33 -7.76
CA HIS A 5 -16.52 -29.71 -7.46
C HIS A 5 -15.06 -29.93 -7.09
N LEU A 6 -14.31 -28.89 -6.77
CA LEU A 6 -12.97 -29.09 -6.25
C LEU A 6 -13.05 -29.22 -4.73
N PRO A 7 -12.47 -30.26 -4.12
CA PRO A 7 -12.46 -30.40 -2.68
C PRO A 7 -11.89 -29.12 -2.04
N SER A 8 -12.65 -28.57 -1.12
CA SER A 8 -12.41 -27.25 -0.54
C SER A 8 -11.09 -27.12 0.23
N ASP A 9 -10.41 -28.24 0.48
CA ASP A 9 -9.28 -28.25 1.40
C ASP A 9 -7.97 -27.76 0.79
N TYR A 10 -7.67 -28.11 -0.47
CA TYR A 10 -6.41 -27.66 -1.08
C TYR A 10 -6.40 -26.18 -1.49
N ARG A 11 -7.56 -25.55 -1.66
CA ARG A 11 -7.66 -24.11 -1.95
C ARG A 11 -7.47 -23.25 -0.71
N LYS A 12 -7.72 -23.79 0.47
CA LYS A 12 -7.62 -23.05 1.73
C LYS A 12 -6.17 -22.70 2.08
N TRP A 13 -5.25 -23.60 1.86
CA TRP A 13 -3.84 -23.42 2.22
C TRP A 13 -3.15 -22.33 1.41
N PRO A 14 -3.18 -22.32 0.06
CA PRO A 14 -2.55 -21.24 -0.70
C PRO A 14 -3.25 -19.89 -0.49
N VAL A 15 -4.55 -19.84 -0.32
CA VAL A 15 -5.28 -18.61 -0.02
C VAL A 15 -4.92 -18.09 1.36
N LEU A 16 -4.81 -18.95 2.36
CA LEU A 16 -4.38 -18.58 3.71
C LEU A 16 -2.95 -18.02 3.69
N GLY A 17 -2.03 -18.71 3.02
CA GLY A 17 -0.64 -18.26 2.87
C GLY A 17 -0.55 -16.89 2.19
N LEU A 18 -1.31 -16.68 1.12
CA LEU A 18 -1.35 -15.41 0.40
C LEU A 18 -1.93 -14.29 1.27
N ARG A 19 -2.98 -14.57 2.03
CA ARG A 19 -3.58 -13.60 2.96
C ARG A 19 -2.61 -13.18 4.05
N ILE A 20 -1.93 -14.13 4.67
CA ILE A 20 -0.95 -13.86 5.73
C ILE A 20 0.22 -13.06 5.17
N PHE A 21 0.72 -13.41 3.99
CA PHE A 21 1.79 -12.69 3.32
C PHE A 21 1.39 -11.24 3.01
N LEU A 22 0.24 -11.07 2.36
CA LEU A 22 -0.27 -9.75 1.99
C LEU A 22 -0.57 -8.89 3.22
N GLY A 23 -1.23 -9.47 4.21
CA GLY A 23 -1.50 -8.80 5.47
C GLY A 23 -0.24 -8.38 6.21
N GLY A 24 0.76 -9.25 6.25
CA GLY A 24 2.07 -8.96 6.85
C GLY A 24 2.79 -7.80 6.15
N VAL A 25 2.76 -7.77 4.82
CA VAL A 25 3.34 -6.68 4.03
C VAL A 25 2.64 -5.35 4.36
N PHE A 26 1.32 -5.34 4.44
CA PHE A 26 0.58 -4.11 4.76
C PHE A 26 0.77 -3.66 6.19
N VAL A 27 0.83 -4.56 7.15
CA VAL A 27 1.18 -4.23 8.54
C VAL A 27 2.57 -3.62 8.61
N TRP A 28 3.55 -4.22 7.95
CA TRP A 28 4.91 -3.68 7.90
C TRP A 28 4.95 -2.29 7.26
N ALA A 29 4.33 -2.13 6.10
CA ALA A 29 4.29 -0.87 5.38
C ALA A 29 3.62 0.25 6.21
N GLY A 30 2.51 -0.07 6.86
CA GLY A 30 1.83 0.86 7.74
C GLY A 30 2.64 1.20 8.98
N TRP A 31 3.30 0.21 9.58
CA TRP A 31 4.13 0.41 10.77
C TRP A 31 5.27 1.40 10.52
N VAL A 32 6.01 1.21 9.43
CA VAL A 32 7.12 2.11 9.06
C VAL A 32 6.64 3.56 8.91
N LYS A 33 5.45 3.77 8.36
CA LYS A 33 4.87 5.11 8.23
C LYS A 33 4.39 5.68 9.56
N ILE A 34 3.92 4.84 10.47
CA ILE A 34 3.51 5.26 11.82
C ILE A 34 4.71 5.72 12.65
N GLU A 35 5.87 5.10 12.46
CA GLU A 35 7.10 5.50 13.18
C GLU A 35 7.57 6.90 12.80
N ASP A 36 7.36 7.33 11.56
CA ASP A 36 7.72 8.67 11.10
C ASP A 36 6.57 9.33 10.31
N PRO A 37 5.55 9.84 11.00
CA PRO A 37 4.42 10.51 10.35
C PRO A 37 4.83 11.77 9.59
N GLN A 38 5.82 12.49 10.11
CA GLN A 38 6.30 13.74 9.47
C GLN A 38 7.00 13.46 8.15
N GLY A 39 7.84 12.44 8.10
CA GLY A 39 8.48 12.00 6.87
C GLY A 39 7.46 11.52 5.84
N PHE A 40 6.45 10.78 6.26
CA PHE A 40 5.37 10.35 5.36
C PHE A 40 4.53 11.54 4.87
N ALA A 41 4.24 12.52 5.73
CA ALA A 41 3.57 13.76 5.32
C ALA A 41 4.39 14.53 4.28
N ALA A 42 5.71 14.58 4.43
CA ALA A 42 6.59 15.21 3.45
C ALA A 42 6.51 14.49 2.09
N ILE A 43 6.48 13.15 2.09
CA ILE A 43 6.32 12.35 0.87
C ILE A 43 4.99 12.66 0.18
N ILE A 44 3.88 12.68 0.92
CA ILE A 44 2.56 13.02 0.38
C ILE A 44 2.56 14.45 -0.18
N GLY A 45 3.17 15.38 0.52
CA GLY A 45 3.30 16.78 0.06
C GLY A 45 4.07 16.89 -1.23
N ASN A 46 5.11 16.08 -1.41
CA ASN A 46 5.94 16.06 -2.62
C ASN A 46 5.17 15.60 -3.87
N TYR A 47 4.13 14.78 -3.71
CA TYR A 47 3.26 14.42 -4.83
C TYR A 47 2.48 15.61 -5.41
N GLN A 48 2.27 16.67 -4.65
CA GLN A 48 1.56 17.89 -5.07
C GLN A 48 0.15 17.60 -5.63
N LEU A 49 -0.50 16.59 -5.10
CA LEU A 49 -1.85 16.18 -5.50
C LEU A 49 -2.93 16.69 -4.56
N LEU A 50 -2.56 17.07 -3.34
CA LEU A 50 -3.48 17.45 -2.28
C LEU A 50 -3.19 18.85 -1.76
N PRO A 51 -4.24 19.60 -1.33
CA PRO A 51 -4.04 20.85 -0.59
C PRO A 51 -3.25 20.59 0.70
N GLY A 52 -2.37 21.52 1.08
CA GLY A 52 -1.54 21.41 2.27
C GLY A 52 -2.28 21.00 3.56
N PRO A 53 -3.48 21.56 3.86
CA PRO A 53 -4.23 21.19 5.07
C PRO A 53 -4.67 19.73 5.13
N LEU A 54 -4.79 19.04 4.00
CA LEU A 54 -5.18 17.62 3.92
C LEU A 54 -4.03 16.65 4.05
N VAL A 55 -2.79 17.11 3.86
CA VAL A 55 -1.59 16.25 3.87
C VAL A 55 -1.39 15.62 5.24
N ASN A 56 -1.41 16.41 6.32
CA ASN A 56 -1.17 15.90 7.67
C ASN A 56 -2.23 14.91 8.16
N PRO A 57 -3.54 15.17 8.02
CA PRO A 57 -4.56 14.20 8.40
C PRO A 57 -4.43 12.87 7.64
N LEU A 58 -4.14 12.93 6.34
CA LEU A 58 -3.96 11.74 5.53
C LEU A 58 -2.69 10.98 5.90
N ALA A 59 -1.60 11.69 6.21
CA ALA A 59 -0.36 11.07 6.63
C ALA A 59 -0.50 10.27 7.94
N VAL A 60 -1.44 10.65 8.80
CA VAL A 60 -1.75 9.91 10.02
C VAL A 60 -2.77 8.80 9.76
N LEU A 61 -3.80 9.10 8.99
CA LEU A 61 -4.93 8.18 8.79
C LEU A 61 -4.57 6.97 7.91
N LEU A 62 -3.85 7.20 6.82
CA LEU A 62 -3.53 6.14 5.85
C LEU A 62 -2.74 4.96 6.46
N PRO A 63 -1.68 5.18 7.24
CA PRO A 63 -0.94 4.07 7.84
C PRO A 63 -1.80 3.24 8.80
N TRP A 64 -2.68 3.86 9.56
CA TRP A 64 -3.60 3.14 10.44
C TRP A 64 -4.58 2.26 9.67
N ILE A 65 -5.11 2.76 8.55
CA ILE A 65 -5.96 1.98 7.66
C ILE A 65 -5.18 0.79 7.08
N GLU A 66 -3.94 1.00 6.65
CA GLU A 66 -3.07 -0.07 6.14
C GLU A 66 -2.84 -1.18 7.17
N VAL A 67 -2.48 -0.80 8.40
CA VAL A 67 -2.26 -1.76 9.49
C VAL A 67 -3.56 -2.50 9.83
N LEU A 68 -4.67 -1.76 9.94
CA LEU A 68 -5.96 -2.37 10.24
C LEU A 68 -6.37 -3.39 9.18
N CYS A 69 -6.27 -3.04 7.90
CA CYS A 69 -6.58 -3.95 6.81
C CYS A 69 -5.64 -5.15 6.78
N GLY A 70 -4.34 -4.94 7.05
CA GLY A 70 -3.37 -6.03 7.15
C GLY A 70 -3.71 -7.01 8.25
N VAL A 71 -4.06 -6.53 9.44
CA VAL A 71 -4.49 -7.37 10.57
C VAL A 71 -5.77 -8.12 10.25
N LEU A 72 -6.76 -7.46 9.65
CA LEU A 72 -8.01 -8.10 9.27
C LEU A 72 -7.80 -9.21 8.24
N LEU A 73 -6.88 -9.03 7.31
CA LEU A 73 -6.50 -10.06 6.35
C LEU A 73 -5.86 -11.27 7.03
N ILE A 74 -4.96 -11.05 7.99
CA ILE A 74 -4.29 -12.13 8.72
C ILE A 74 -5.29 -12.91 9.57
N VAL A 75 -6.14 -12.21 10.30
CA VAL A 75 -7.17 -12.84 11.17
C VAL A 75 -8.27 -13.50 10.34
N GLY A 76 -8.52 -13.01 9.14
CA GLY A 76 -9.56 -13.53 8.27
C GLY A 76 -10.94 -12.93 8.52
N ALA A 77 -11.00 -11.81 9.24
CA ALA A 77 -12.23 -11.06 9.45
C ALA A 77 -12.40 -10.01 8.34
N TRP A 78 -13.59 -9.92 7.79
CA TRP A 78 -13.95 -8.92 6.78
C TRP A 78 -12.95 -8.84 5.61
N VAL A 79 -12.58 -10.01 5.09
CA VAL A 79 -11.53 -10.16 4.07
C VAL A 79 -11.87 -9.39 2.80
N ASP A 80 -13.11 -9.48 2.34
CA ASP A 80 -13.53 -8.84 1.08
C ASP A 80 -13.43 -7.32 1.16
N GLY A 81 -13.87 -6.73 2.27
CA GLY A 81 -13.76 -5.30 2.52
C GLY A 81 -12.31 -4.85 2.63
N SER A 82 -11.48 -5.62 3.34
CA SER A 82 -10.05 -5.33 3.49
C SER A 82 -9.33 -5.40 2.14
N LEU A 83 -9.60 -6.42 1.33
CA LEU A 83 -9.03 -6.54 -0.01
C LEU A 83 -9.45 -5.38 -0.90
N LEU A 84 -10.70 -4.96 -0.83
CA LEU A 84 -11.18 -3.81 -1.61
C LEU A 84 -10.42 -2.53 -1.23
N ILE A 85 -10.27 -2.25 0.07
CA ILE A 85 -9.55 -1.07 0.56
C ILE A 85 -8.08 -1.13 0.17
N VAL A 86 -7.43 -2.29 0.34
CA VAL A 86 -6.03 -2.50 -0.01
C VAL A 86 -5.79 -2.26 -1.49
N ASN A 87 -6.64 -2.83 -2.36
CA ASN A 87 -6.53 -2.61 -3.80
C ASN A 87 -6.79 -1.14 -4.18
N ALA A 88 -7.76 -0.49 -3.56
CA ALA A 88 -8.02 0.93 -3.78
C ALA A 88 -6.81 1.79 -3.39
N LEU A 89 -6.18 1.51 -2.25
CA LEU A 89 -4.97 2.20 -1.82
C LEU A 89 -3.82 1.99 -2.80
N MET A 90 -3.61 0.75 -3.26
CA MET A 90 -2.55 0.44 -4.24
C MET A 90 -2.78 1.18 -5.56
N VAL A 91 -4.01 1.22 -6.05
CA VAL A 91 -4.36 1.96 -7.28
C VAL A 91 -4.10 3.45 -7.11
N VAL A 92 -4.48 4.04 -5.98
CA VAL A 92 -4.25 5.46 -5.69
C VAL A 92 -2.75 5.77 -5.63
N PHE A 93 -1.96 4.94 -4.93
CA PHE A 93 -0.52 5.12 -4.86
C PHE A 93 0.14 4.97 -6.23
N MET A 94 -0.27 3.98 -7.01
CA MET A 94 0.24 3.78 -8.36
C MET A 94 -0.08 4.98 -9.26
N ALA A 95 -1.31 5.47 -9.21
CA ALA A 95 -1.74 6.65 -9.97
C ALA A 95 -0.94 7.89 -9.56
N ALA A 96 -0.67 8.06 -8.27
CA ALA A 96 0.15 9.15 -7.76
C ALA A 96 1.58 9.08 -8.29
N LEU A 97 2.22 7.90 -8.25
CA LEU A 97 3.57 7.70 -8.77
C LEU A 97 3.65 7.99 -10.27
N VAL A 98 2.72 7.45 -11.04
CA VAL A 98 2.66 7.71 -12.51
C VAL A 98 2.47 9.20 -12.79
N SER A 99 1.59 9.85 -12.05
CA SER A 99 1.34 11.29 -12.18
C SER A 99 2.61 12.11 -11.92
N THR A 100 3.36 11.80 -10.87
CA THR A 100 4.62 12.49 -10.57
C THR A 100 5.68 12.22 -11.61
N TRP A 101 5.75 11.00 -12.12
CA TRP A 101 6.68 10.65 -13.18
C TRP A 101 6.41 11.45 -14.46
N ILE A 102 5.14 11.55 -14.88
CA ILE A 102 4.73 12.32 -16.05
C ILE A 102 5.07 13.81 -15.88
N ARG A 103 4.90 14.34 -14.66
CA ARG A 103 5.21 15.74 -14.33
C ARG A 103 6.69 16.02 -14.10
N GLY A 104 7.54 14.97 -14.11
CA GLY A 104 8.97 15.11 -13.86
C GLY A 104 9.33 15.48 -12.42
N ILE A 105 8.48 15.14 -11.45
CA ILE A 105 8.71 15.40 -10.03
C ILE A 105 9.36 14.16 -9.42
N ASP A 106 10.49 14.36 -8.73
CA ASP A 106 11.20 13.30 -8.03
C ASP A 106 10.58 13.08 -6.64
N VAL A 107 9.93 11.93 -6.45
CA VAL A 107 9.33 11.52 -5.18
C VAL A 107 9.56 10.05 -4.90
N ASP A 108 9.65 9.69 -3.63
CA ASP A 108 9.67 8.30 -3.20
C ASP A 108 8.26 7.74 -3.07
N CYS A 109 8.11 6.43 -3.28
CA CYS A 109 6.85 5.74 -3.07
C CYS A 109 6.37 5.84 -1.61
N GLY A 110 7.28 5.75 -0.65
CA GLY A 110 6.94 5.71 0.76
C GLY A 110 6.23 4.44 1.19
N CYS A 111 6.21 3.40 0.35
CA CYS A 111 5.48 2.17 0.64
C CYS A 111 6.14 1.36 1.76
N PHE A 112 7.46 1.27 1.77
CA PHE A 112 8.24 0.48 2.74
C PHE A 112 9.30 1.29 3.48
N SER A 113 9.53 2.54 3.08
CA SER A 113 10.53 3.41 3.68
C SER A 113 10.02 4.84 3.63
N VAL A 114 10.30 5.57 4.69
CA VAL A 114 10.03 7.02 4.77
C VAL A 114 11.29 7.83 4.46
N ALA A 115 12.42 7.15 4.25
CA ALA A 115 13.68 7.80 3.90
C ALA A 115 13.62 8.30 2.46
N THR A 116 13.91 9.57 2.26
CA THR A 116 14.05 10.16 0.93
C THR A 116 15.35 9.68 0.30
N THR A 117 15.26 8.98 -0.81
CA THR A 117 16.43 8.65 -1.63
C THR A 117 16.66 9.77 -2.63
N GLU A 118 17.90 10.23 -2.69
CA GLU A 118 18.27 11.38 -3.54
C GLU A 118 18.41 11.01 -5.02
N ASN A 119 18.19 9.76 -5.40
CA ASN A 119 18.45 9.27 -6.75
C ASN A 119 17.16 8.89 -7.49
N GLY A 120 16.88 9.59 -8.57
CA GLY A 120 15.70 9.36 -9.42
C GLY A 120 15.68 8.02 -10.18
N ALA A 121 16.63 7.11 -9.90
CA ALA A 121 16.68 5.79 -10.54
C ALA A 121 15.68 4.78 -9.93
N ASP A 122 15.09 5.11 -8.79
CA ASP A 122 14.30 4.15 -8.02
C ASP A 122 12.81 4.12 -8.40
N TYR A 123 12.34 5.07 -9.22
CA TYR A 123 10.93 5.13 -9.65
C TYR A 123 10.45 3.89 -10.34
N LEU A 124 11.23 3.40 -11.30
CA LEU A 124 10.84 2.21 -12.04
C LEU A 124 10.74 1.01 -11.12
N THR A 125 11.67 0.91 -10.17
CA THR A 125 11.67 -0.16 -9.17
C THR A 125 10.45 -0.05 -8.27
N ASP A 126 10.10 1.14 -7.83
CA ASP A 126 8.95 1.37 -6.99
C ASP A 126 7.63 1.08 -7.73
N ILE A 127 7.50 1.57 -8.95
CA ILE A 127 6.33 1.30 -9.79
C ILE A 127 6.19 -0.20 -10.07
N LEU A 128 7.29 -0.87 -10.40
CA LEU A 128 7.28 -2.31 -10.65
C LEU A 128 6.92 -3.11 -9.39
N ARG A 129 7.47 -2.73 -8.24
CA ARG A 129 7.14 -3.36 -6.97
C ARG A 129 5.66 -3.21 -6.64
N ASP A 130 5.11 -2.01 -6.77
CA ASP A 130 3.71 -1.75 -6.49
C ASP A 130 2.78 -2.48 -7.46
N ALA A 131 3.17 -2.58 -8.74
CA ALA A 131 2.43 -3.36 -9.74
C ALA A 131 2.42 -4.85 -9.41
N VAL A 132 3.53 -5.39 -8.88
CA VAL A 132 3.61 -6.80 -8.45
C VAL A 132 2.73 -7.05 -7.23
N LEU A 133 2.61 -6.09 -6.32
CA LEU A 133 1.78 -6.21 -5.11
C LEU A 133 0.28 -6.02 -5.37
N LEU A 134 -0.11 -5.46 -6.50
CA LEU A 134 -1.51 -5.38 -6.90
C LEU A 134 -2.08 -6.77 -7.22
#